data_04a097f7101b851166a2b7a7f06aceaa
#
_entry.id   04a097f7101b851166a2b7a7f06aceaa
#
_cell.length_a   1.000
_cell.length_b   1.000
_cell.length_c   1.000
_cell.angle_alpha   90.00
_cell.angle_beta   90.00
_cell.angle_gamma   90.00
#
_symmetry.space_group_name_H-M   'P 1'
#
loop_
_entity.id
_entity.type
_entity.pdbx_description
1 polymer ?
#
loop_
_entity_poly.entity_id
_entity_poly.type
_entity_poly.pdbx_seq_one_letter_code
_entity_poly.pdbx_strand_id
1 'polypeptide(L)'
;VRRLLFVLLLALAGCTAHIPRPLPSAGGTALQFALIGDTPYSAAEAAALDTMIEEINREDLAFVIHVGDITGSRGPCTDEWLAARKRQFEKFRHPFVIVPGDNEWVDCHRTGFDPMERLKKFRELFESGDTSLGGLRLERQSGRYQEYREHMRWIAANVLFVGVNVQGSNNNLGRTPAMDAEHRARMGAVFAWLEDSLRLAERRNLAGMLIFAQADPDFEGKFRRKRSDGFAEFRDALRDLARRFAKPVLFVNGDTHLYKLDQPLADPATGEPIRNFTRVIVFGSPQTRWIRAGIDPKSPQLFQVSPAPQAAPGP
;
A
#
# COMPACT_ATOMS: atom_id res chain seq x y z
N VAL A 1 44.12 0.85 -56.90
CA VAL A 1 43.23 1.66 -56.07
C VAL A 1 42.11 0.71 -55.57
N ARG A 2 42.24 0.15 -54.35
CA ARG A 2 41.20 -0.68 -53.72
C ARG A 2 40.33 0.21 -52.81
N ARG A 3 39.03 0.36 -53.11
CA ARG A 3 38.04 1.02 -52.25
C ARG A 3 37.57 0.01 -51.22
N LEU A 4 37.83 0.28 -49.91
CA LEU A 4 37.18 -0.43 -48.79
C LEU A 4 35.80 0.21 -48.58
N LEU A 5 34.73 -0.58 -48.68
CA LEU A 5 33.40 -0.24 -48.20
C LEU A 5 33.32 -0.56 -46.71
N PHE A 6 33.15 0.45 -45.87
CA PHE A 6 32.74 0.27 -44.46
C PHE A 6 31.23 0.12 -44.41
N VAL A 7 30.76 -1.05 -44.02
CA VAL A 7 29.34 -1.26 -43.69
C VAL A 7 29.14 -0.93 -42.23
N LEU A 8 28.43 0.18 -41.96
CA LEU A 8 28.04 0.58 -40.62
C LEU A 8 26.79 -0.18 -40.21
N LEU A 9 26.94 -1.18 -39.34
CA LEU A 9 25.80 -1.87 -38.69
C LEU A 9 25.25 -0.97 -37.58
N LEU A 10 24.11 -0.29 -37.83
CA LEU A 10 23.32 0.33 -36.78
C LEU A 10 22.58 -0.75 -36.00
N ALA A 11 23.03 -1.01 -34.76
CA ALA A 11 22.27 -1.77 -33.78
C ALA A 11 21.09 -0.91 -33.27
N LEU A 12 19.90 -1.17 -33.75
CA LEU A 12 18.66 -0.64 -33.21
C LEU A 12 18.41 -1.32 -31.84
N ALA A 13 18.80 -0.65 -30.76
CA ALA A 13 18.35 -0.99 -29.42
C ALA A 13 16.84 -0.71 -29.33
N GLY A 14 16.04 -1.74 -29.57
CA GLY A 14 14.59 -1.67 -29.38
C GLY A 14 14.25 -1.50 -27.91
N CYS A 15 13.93 -0.28 -27.48
CA CYS A 15 13.19 -0.07 -26.24
C CYS A 15 11.83 -0.77 -26.38
N THR A 16 11.70 -1.96 -25.81
CA THR A 16 10.38 -2.57 -25.65
C THR A 16 9.60 -1.72 -24.64
N ALA A 17 8.76 -0.82 -25.16
CA ALA A 17 7.79 -0.10 -24.34
C ALA A 17 6.91 -1.15 -23.66
N HIS A 18 6.99 -1.24 -22.34
CA HIS A 18 6.11 -2.10 -21.55
C HIS A 18 4.68 -1.54 -21.67
N ILE A 19 3.87 -2.16 -22.52
CA ILE A 19 2.44 -1.79 -22.65
C ILE A 19 1.74 -2.37 -21.42
N PRO A 20 1.17 -1.52 -20.53
CA PRO A 20 0.46 -2.01 -19.37
C PRO A 20 -0.69 -2.93 -19.80
N ARG A 21 -0.76 -4.12 -19.22
CA ARG A 21 -1.89 -5.03 -19.44
C ARG A 21 -3.16 -4.36 -18.90
N PRO A 22 -4.23 -4.18 -19.67
CA PRO A 22 -5.47 -3.62 -19.14
C PRO A 22 -5.99 -4.50 -18.01
N LEU A 23 -6.36 -3.88 -16.88
CA LEU A 23 -7.02 -4.59 -15.79
C LEU A 23 -8.32 -5.23 -16.29
N PRO A 24 -8.72 -6.40 -15.76
CA PRO A 24 -9.99 -7.01 -16.08
C PRO A 24 -11.13 -6.01 -15.86
N SER A 25 -11.89 -5.74 -16.91
CA SER A 25 -13.04 -4.84 -16.85
C SER A 25 -14.18 -5.46 -16.03
N ALA A 26 -15.15 -4.65 -15.62
CA ALA A 26 -16.26 -4.89 -14.68
C ALA A 26 -17.21 -6.05 -15.04
N GLY A 27 -16.70 -7.24 -15.27
CA GLY A 27 -17.47 -8.40 -15.68
C GLY A 27 -17.11 -9.67 -14.92
N GLY A 28 -17.13 -9.68 -13.58
CA GLY A 28 -17.17 -10.92 -12.80
C GLY A 28 -15.99 -11.89 -12.96
N THR A 29 -14.85 -11.44 -13.44
CA THR A 29 -13.66 -12.28 -13.60
C THR A 29 -12.88 -12.29 -12.29
N ALA A 30 -12.49 -13.48 -11.81
CA ALA A 30 -11.60 -13.61 -10.66
C ALA A 30 -10.29 -12.84 -10.93
N LEU A 31 -9.84 -12.05 -9.97
CA LEU A 31 -8.63 -11.25 -10.05
C LEU A 31 -7.71 -11.63 -8.89
N GLN A 32 -6.41 -11.79 -9.15
CA GLN A 32 -5.41 -12.03 -8.12
C GLN A 32 -4.39 -10.91 -8.09
N PHE A 33 -3.87 -10.60 -6.90
CA PHE A 33 -2.85 -9.57 -6.66
C PHE A 33 -1.99 -9.94 -5.44
N ALA A 34 -0.82 -9.30 -5.31
CA ALA A 34 0.06 -9.50 -4.16
C ALA A 34 -0.09 -8.39 -3.15
N LEU A 35 0.06 -8.75 -1.86
CA LEU A 35 0.18 -7.82 -0.74
C LEU A 35 1.53 -8.03 -0.07
N ILE A 36 2.27 -6.95 0.15
CA ILE A 36 3.55 -6.89 0.86
C ILE A 36 3.64 -5.60 1.68
N GLY A 37 4.59 -5.53 2.60
CA GLY A 37 4.89 -4.33 3.39
C GLY A 37 6.05 -4.55 4.35
N ASP A 38 6.45 -3.52 5.08
CA ASP A 38 7.43 -3.56 6.14
C ASP A 38 8.75 -4.29 5.73
N THR A 39 9.22 -4.02 4.50
CA THR A 39 10.41 -4.62 3.89
C THR A 39 10.91 -3.75 2.72
N PRO A 40 12.24 -3.66 2.50
CA PRO A 40 13.33 -4.22 3.28
C PRO A 40 13.86 -3.22 4.31
N TYR A 41 14.33 -3.69 5.46
CA TYR A 41 14.90 -2.87 6.52
C TYR A 41 16.44 -2.91 6.55
N SER A 42 17.04 -3.80 5.77
CA SER A 42 18.49 -4.00 5.69
C SER A 42 18.93 -4.37 4.28
N ALA A 43 20.24 -4.36 4.04
CA ALA A 43 20.80 -4.82 2.76
C ALA A 43 20.53 -6.32 2.53
N ALA A 44 20.53 -7.14 3.58
CA ALA A 44 20.20 -8.55 3.48
C ALA A 44 18.74 -8.78 3.07
N GLU A 45 17.82 -8.02 3.68
CA GLU A 45 16.40 -8.06 3.31
C GLU A 45 16.17 -7.49 1.90
N ALA A 46 16.97 -6.51 1.46
CA ALA A 46 16.91 -6.02 0.09
C ALA A 46 17.26 -7.12 -0.93
N ALA A 47 18.23 -7.99 -0.61
CA ALA A 47 18.55 -9.15 -1.46
C ALA A 47 17.43 -10.19 -1.43
N ALA A 48 16.83 -10.46 -0.25
CA ALA A 48 15.69 -11.34 -0.11
C ALA A 48 14.45 -10.81 -0.86
N LEU A 49 14.25 -9.50 -0.87
CA LEU A 49 13.19 -8.85 -1.64
C LEU A 49 13.38 -9.04 -3.15
N ASP A 50 14.61 -9.01 -3.66
CA ASP A 50 14.86 -9.32 -5.08
C ASP A 50 14.38 -10.74 -5.43
N THR A 51 14.65 -11.71 -4.57
CA THR A 51 14.15 -13.09 -4.74
C THR A 51 12.61 -13.14 -4.70
N MET A 52 11.98 -12.45 -3.76
CA MET A 52 10.52 -12.35 -3.68
C MET A 52 9.91 -11.67 -4.90
N ILE A 53 10.56 -10.64 -5.46
CA ILE A 53 10.15 -9.99 -6.71
C ILE A 53 10.16 -11.00 -7.87
N GLU A 54 11.20 -11.83 -7.96
CA GLU A 54 11.27 -12.88 -8.99
C GLU A 54 10.16 -13.93 -8.82
N GLU A 55 9.86 -14.33 -7.59
CA GLU A 55 8.73 -15.24 -7.29
C GLU A 55 7.41 -14.63 -7.75
N ILE A 56 7.11 -13.40 -7.32
CA ILE A 56 5.90 -12.67 -7.70
C ILE A 56 5.83 -12.49 -9.22
N ASN A 57 6.96 -12.24 -9.88
CA ASN A 57 7.01 -12.06 -11.33
C ASN A 57 6.68 -13.33 -12.14
N ARG A 58 6.74 -14.52 -11.53
CA ARG A 58 6.32 -15.79 -12.18
C ARG A 58 4.81 -16.01 -12.12
N GLU A 59 4.11 -15.27 -11.26
CA GLU A 59 2.69 -15.43 -11.03
C GLU A 59 1.83 -14.53 -11.96
N ASP A 60 0.63 -14.96 -12.30
CA ASP A 60 -0.31 -14.14 -13.09
C ASP A 60 -1.14 -13.25 -12.16
N LEU A 61 -0.60 -12.10 -11.80
CA LEU A 61 -1.20 -11.13 -10.89
C LEU A 61 -1.54 -9.83 -11.63
N ALA A 62 -2.56 -9.15 -11.15
CA ALA A 62 -3.00 -7.87 -11.72
C ALA A 62 -2.09 -6.71 -11.29
N PHE A 63 -1.63 -6.71 -10.03
CA PHE A 63 -0.75 -5.69 -9.44
C PHE A 63 -0.19 -6.17 -8.10
N VAL A 64 0.72 -5.38 -7.55
CA VAL A 64 1.30 -5.54 -6.20
C VAL A 64 0.97 -4.31 -5.37
N ILE A 65 0.48 -4.49 -4.15
CA ILE A 65 0.29 -3.43 -3.15
C ILE A 65 1.34 -3.59 -2.07
N HIS A 66 2.08 -2.51 -1.80
CA HIS A 66 3.00 -2.37 -0.68
C HIS A 66 2.41 -1.39 0.33
N VAL A 67 2.23 -1.81 1.57
CA VAL A 67 1.58 -0.97 2.58
C VAL A 67 2.51 0.00 3.29
N GLY A 68 3.74 0.18 2.82
CA GLY A 68 4.71 1.13 3.42
C GLY A 68 5.81 0.43 4.20
N ASP A 69 6.66 1.23 4.82
CA ASP A 69 7.87 0.82 5.54
C ASP A 69 8.89 0.12 4.64
N ILE A 70 9.64 0.95 3.92
CA ILE A 70 10.73 0.51 3.01
C ILE A 70 12.13 0.73 3.59
N THR A 71 12.19 0.96 4.89
CA THR A 71 13.38 1.06 5.73
C THR A 71 13.00 0.75 7.18
N GLY A 72 13.97 0.42 8.04
CA GLY A 72 13.70 0.22 9.45
C GLY A 72 13.57 1.55 10.22
N SER A 73 12.96 1.53 11.40
CA SER A 73 12.67 2.71 12.23
C SER A 73 13.90 3.52 12.69
N ARG A 74 15.10 3.01 12.50
CA ARG A 74 16.41 3.66 12.65
C ARG A 74 17.29 3.37 11.44
N GLY A 75 16.67 2.96 10.35
CA GLY A 75 17.33 2.64 9.10
C GLY A 75 17.71 3.89 8.31
N PRO A 76 18.37 3.71 7.15
CA PRO A 76 18.77 4.82 6.32
C PRO A 76 17.54 5.53 5.72
N CYS A 77 17.50 6.85 5.94
CA CYS A 77 16.51 7.75 5.34
C CYS A 77 17.13 8.61 4.21
N THR A 78 18.25 8.18 3.62
CA THR A 78 18.94 8.96 2.60
C THR A 78 18.24 8.91 1.25
N ASP A 79 18.51 9.89 0.39
CA ASP A 79 17.99 9.90 -0.98
C ASP A 79 18.43 8.67 -1.77
N GLU A 80 19.67 8.21 -1.54
CA GLU A 80 20.24 7.02 -2.20
C GLU A 80 19.45 5.76 -1.82
N TRP A 81 19.09 5.62 -0.53
CA TRP A 81 18.30 4.48 -0.07
C TRP A 81 16.90 4.47 -0.70
N LEU A 82 16.19 5.60 -0.62
CA LEU A 82 14.83 5.71 -1.18
C LEU A 82 14.84 5.51 -2.70
N ALA A 83 15.81 6.10 -3.41
CA ALA A 83 15.97 5.90 -4.85
C ALA A 83 16.34 4.45 -5.20
N ALA A 84 17.13 3.76 -4.36
CA ALA A 84 17.44 2.35 -4.54
C ALA A 84 16.20 1.48 -4.37
N ARG A 85 15.32 1.80 -3.42
CA ARG A 85 14.00 1.11 -3.26
C ARG A 85 13.13 1.29 -4.50
N LYS A 86 13.04 2.52 -5.01
CA LYS A 86 12.31 2.77 -6.25
C LYS A 86 12.81 1.89 -7.39
N ARG A 87 14.13 1.90 -7.67
CA ARG A 87 14.73 1.04 -8.71
C ARG A 87 14.49 -0.45 -8.47
N GLN A 88 14.43 -0.88 -7.20
CA GLN A 88 14.13 -2.26 -6.86
C GLN A 88 12.69 -2.62 -7.19
N PHE A 89 11.73 -1.77 -6.82
CA PHE A 89 10.32 -1.98 -7.13
C PHE A 89 10.00 -1.87 -8.64
N GLU A 90 10.78 -1.13 -9.41
CA GLU A 90 10.69 -1.11 -10.88
C GLU A 90 11.02 -2.46 -11.54
N LYS A 91 11.58 -3.43 -10.80
CA LYS A 91 11.80 -4.80 -11.28
C LYS A 91 10.52 -5.65 -11.30
N PHE A 92 9.44 -5.22 -10.62
CA PHE A 92 8.15 -5.90 -10.74
C PHE A 92 7.65 -5.79 -12.19
N ARG A 93 7.27 -6.91 -12.78
CA ARG A 93 6.57 -6.91 -14.09
C ARG A 93 5.11 -6.46 -13.98
N HIS A 94 4.57 -6.47 -12.76
CA HIS A 94 3.21 -6.06 -12.45
C HIS A 94 3.21 -4.58 -12.04
N PRO A 95 2.11 -3.84 -12.28
CA PRO A 95 1.93 -2.54 -11.65
C PRO A 95 2.14 -2.62 -10.14
N PHE A 96 2.89 -1.67 -9.61
CA PHE A 96 3.25 -1.62 -8.20
C PHE A 96 2.72 -0.33 -7.58
N VAL A 97 1.96 -0.48 -6.50
CA VAL A 97 1.32 0.61 -5.75
C VAL A 97 1.86 0.60 -4.32
N ILE A 98 2.14 1.78 -3.77
CA ILE A 98 2.67 1.92 -2.42
C ILE A 98 2.02 3.10 -1.70
N VAL A 99 1.81 2.99 -0.38
CA VAL A 99 1.54 4.11 0.53
C VAL A 99 2.74 4.30 1.46
N PRO A 100 3.00 5.50 2.00
CA PRO A 100 4.10 5.69 2.95
C PRO A 100 3.81 5.02 4.29
N GLY A 101 4.84 4.40 4.88
CA GLY A 101 4.87 4.02 6.29
C GLY A 101 5.44 5.13 7.18
N ASP A 102 5.69 4.85 8.46
CA ASP A 102 6.33 5.83 9.34
C ASP A 102 7.85 5.84 9.22
N ASN A 103 8.47 4.73 8.85
CA ASN A 103 9.91 4.59 8.84
C ASN A 103 10.60 5.44 7.77
N GLU A 104 10.01 5.63 6.59
CA GLU A 104 10.60 6.43 5.51
C GLU A 104 10.37 7.93 5.64
N TRP A 105 9.63 8.40 6.66
CA TRP A 105 9.50 9.83 6.90
C TRP A 105 9.35 10.22 8.38
N VAL A 106 8.31 9.79 9.12
CA VAL A 106 8.11 10.17 10.54
C VAL A 106 9.33 9.83 11.37
N ASP A 107 9.81 8.60 11.29
CA ASP A 107 10.88 8.06 12.11
C ASP A 107 12.27 8.50 11.65
N CYS A 108 12.39 9.09 10.48
CA CYS A 108 13.64 9.65 9.98
C CYS A 108 14.23 10.75 10.88
N HIS A 109 13.41 11.37 11.75
CA HIS A 109 13.94 12.27 12.78
C HIS A 109 14.94 11.58 13.73
N ARG A 110 14.87 10.27 13.89
CA ARG A 110 15.76 9.47 14.74
C ARG A 110 17.17 9.35 14.15
N THR A 111 17.31 9.63 12.86
CA THR A 111 18.58 9.61 12.11
C THR A 111 18.97 11.00 11.58
N GLY A 112 18.29 12.05 12.07
CA GLY A 112 18.68 13.45 11.81
C GLY A 112 18.05 14.07 10.57
N PHE A 113 17.09 13.41 9.93
CA PHE A 113 16.36 13.97 8.77
C PHE A 113 15.07 14.68 9.20
N ASP A 114 14.65 15.66 8.42
CA ASP A 114 13.35 16.30 8.59
C ASP A 114 12.24 15.40 8.05
N PRO A 115 11.23 15.03 8.87
CA PRO A 115 10.14 14.15 8.42
C PRO A 115 9.36 14.68 7.23
N MET A 116 9.06 15.99 7.19
CA MET A 116 8.26 16.55 6.10
C MET A 116 9.03 16.62 4.79
N GLU A 117 10.33 16.85 4.88
CA GLU A 117 11.21 16.78 3.72
C GLU A 117 11.29 15.34 3.19
N ARG A 118 11.37 14.32 4.07
CA ARG A 118 11.35 12.91 3.67
C ARG A 118 10.03 12.49 3.04
N LEU A 119 8.90 12.92 3.58
CA LEU A 119 7.60 12.69 2.96
C LEU A 119 7.51 13.34 1.56
N LYS A 120 8.05 14.56 1.41
CA LYS A 120 8.16 15.20 0.09
C LYS A 120 8.99 14.36 -0.87
N LYS A 121 10.15 13.85 -0.43
CA LYS A 121 11.00 12.99 -1.25
C LYS A 121 10.28 11.69 -1.64
N PHE A 122 9.55 11.06 -0.73
CA PHE A 122 8.74 9.87 -1.03
C PHE A 122 7.72 10.18 -2.14
N ARG A 123 6.97 11.28 -2.02
CA ARG A 123 6.00 11.72 -3.03
C ARG A 123 6.64 11.98 -4.40
N GLU A 124 7.83 12.59 -4.43
CA GLU A 124 8.59 12.82 -5.67
C GLU A 124 8.96 11.50 -6.36
N LEU A 125 9.32 10.48 -5.59
CA LEU A 125 9.76 9.20 -6.13
C LEU A 125 8.59 8.30 -6.57
N PHE A 126 7.52 8.24 -5.79
CA PHE A 126 6.46 7.24 -5.97
C PHE A 126 5.12 7.83 -6.42
N GLU A 127 4.87 9.14 -6.18
CA GLU A 127 3.54 9.75 -6.30
C GLU A 127 3.52 10.94 -7.26
N SER A 128 4.52 11.07 -8.13
CA SER A 128 4.67 12.24 -9.02
C SER A 128 3.66 12.31 -10.15
N GLY A 129 3.02 11.19 -10.52
CA GLY A 129 2.04 11.10 -11.61
C GLY A 129 0.71 10.46 -11.20
N ASP A 130 -0.16 10.30 -12.18
CA ASP A 130 -1.46 9.63 -12.00
C ASP A 130 -1.41 8.13 -12.38
N THR A 131 -0.20 7.57 -12.36
CA THR A 131 0.04 6.14 -12.56
C THR A 131 0.94 5.61 -11.45
N SER A 132 0.79 4.33 -11.13
CA SER A 132 1.74 3.59 -10.30
C SER A 132 3.06 3.33 -11.05
N LEU A 133 4.06 2.80 -10.36
CA LEU A 133 5.15 2.12 -11.07
C LEU A 133 4.54 0.97 -11.89
N GLY A 134 5.00 0.77 -13.13
CA GLY A 134 4.41 -0.22 -14.04
C GLY A 134 3.07 0.17 -14.67
N GLY A 135 2.60 1.43 -14.49
CA GLY A 135 1.61 2.08 -15.35
C GLY A 135 0.14 1.85 -15.03
N LEU A 136 -0.23 1.35 -13.84
CA LEU A 136 -1.64 1.31 -13.40
C LEU A 136 -2.16 2.74 -13.20
N ARG A 137 -3.23 3.09 -13.88
CA ARG A 137 -3.87 4.40 -13.71
C ARG A 137 -4.53 4.51 -12.34
N LEU A 138 -4.20 5.56 -11.62
CA LEU A 138 -4.70 5.86 -10.27
C LEU A 138 -5.45 7.19 -10.29
N GLU A 139 -6.59 7.24 -9.61
CA GLU A 139 -7.21 8.50 -9.22
C GLU A 139 -6.57 8.94 -7.90
N ARG A 140 -6.05 10.16 -7.87
CA ARG A 140 -5.43 10.74 -6.68
C ARG A 140 -6.32 11.79 -6.05
N GLN A 141 -6.19 11.97 -4.74
CA GLN A 141 -6.93 13.01 -4.04
C GLN A 141 -6.62 14.38 -4.65
N SER A 142 -7.65 15.17 -4.86
CA SER A 142 -7.57 16.45 -5.58
C SER A 142 -8.32 17.56 -4.82
N GLY A 143 -8.42 18.75 -5.44
CA GLY A 143 -9.11 19.90 -4.86
C GLY A 143 -8.40 20.42 -3.61
N ARG A 144 -9.14 20.60 -2.52
CA ARG A 144 -8.63 21.16 -1.24
C ARG A 144 -7.44 20.36 -0.67
N TYR A 145 -7.31 19.08 -1.01
CA TYR A 145 -6.32 18.16 -0.44
C TYR A 145 -5.36 17.61 -1.52
N GLN A 146 -5.13 18.35 -2.59
CA GLN A 146 -4.29 17.93 -3.71
C GLN A 146 -2.81 17.69 -3.36
N GLU A 147 -2.35 18.16 -2.19
CA GLU A 147 -1.00 17.92 -1.69
C GLU A 147 -0.79 16.50 -1.15
N TYR A 148 -1.88 15.78 -0.82
CA TYR A 148 -1.83 14.40 -0.32
C TYR A 148 -1.91 13.41 -1.48
N ARG A 149 -0.93 13.45 -2.39
CA ARG A 149 -0.91 12.62 -3.59
C ARG A 149 -0.74 11.12 -3.32
N GLU A 150 -0.29 10.75 -2.16
CA GLU A 150 -0.23 9.39 -1.67
C GLU A 150 -1.62 8.78 -1.37
N HIS A 151 -2.66 9.60 -1.28
CA HIS A 151 -4.03 9.11 -1.26
C HIS A 151 -4.48 8.80 -2.68
N MET A 152 -4.80 7.54 -2.92
CA MET A 152 -5.09 7.04 -4.25
C MET A 152 -6.23 6.03 -4.25
N ARG A 153 -6.87 5.84 -5.41
CA ARG A 153 -7.85 4.77 -5.61
C ARG A 153 -7.92 4.33 -7.05
N TRP A 154 -8.42 3.13 -7.26
CA TRP A 154 -8.79 2.59 -8.57
C TRP A 154 -9.88 1.53 -8.41
N ILE A 155 -10.52 1.16 -9.52
CA ILE A 155 -11.53 0.10 -9.55
C ILE A 155 -10.99 -1.07 -10.38
N ALA A 156 -11.07 -2.27 -9.83
CA ALA A 156 -10.77 -3.51 -10.53
C ALA A 156 -11.73 -4.62 -10.06
N ALA A 157 -12.18 -5.48 -10.98
CA ALA A 157 -13.12 -6.59 -10.69
C ALA A 157 -14.34 -6.19 -9.83
N ASN A 158 -14.91 -5.01 -10.09
CA ASN A 158 -16.04 -4.44 -9.35
C ASN A 158 -15.76 -4.15 -7.85
N VAL A 159 -14.49 -3.97 -7.48
CA VAL A 159 -14.03 -3.58 -6.13
C VAL A 159 -13.28 -2.26 -6.21
N LEU A 160 -13.52 -1.36 -5.25
CA LEU A 160 -12.77 -0.13 -5.07
C LEU A 160 -11.56 -0.37 -4.16
N PHE A 161 -10.37 -0.09 -4.66
CA PHE A 161 -9.12 -0.08 -3.90
C PHE A 161 -8.81 1.35 -3.47
N VAL A 162 -8.49 1.57 -2.20
CA VAL A 162 -8.27 2.90 -1.61
C VAL A 162 -7.03 2.88 -0.73
N GLY A 163 -5.99 3.61 -1.13
CA GLY A 163 -4.79 3.84 -0.33
C GLY A 163 -4.86 5.16 0.45
N VAL A 164 -4.46 5.13 1.71
CA VAL A 164 -4.41 6.31 2.58
C VAL A 164 -3.13 6.34 3.40
N ASN A 165 -2.62 7.54 3.67
CA ASN A 165 -1.47 7.76 4.53
C ASN A 165 -1.92 7.79 6.00
N VAL A 166 -1.98 6.61 6.60
CA VAL A 166 -2.12 6.41 8.05
C VAL A 166 -1.01 5.45 8.45
N GLN A 167 -0.02 5.94 9.17
CA GLN A 167 1.23 5.23 9.43
C GLN A 167 1.43 4.99 10.93
N GLY A 168 2.37 4.12 11.29
CA GLY A 168 2.81 3.81 12.64
C GLY A 168 3.24 5.04 13.45
N SER A 169 4.05 4.85 14.47
CA SER A 169 4.53 5.92 15.36
C SER A 169 3.42 6.84 15.87
N ASN A 170 2.30 6.21 16.30
CA ASN A 170 1.09 6.89 16.79
C ASN A 170 0.51 7.89 15.77
N ASN A 171 0.58 7.54 14.48
CA ASN A 171 0.08 8.37 13.40
C ASN A 171 0.64 9.81 13.42
N ASN A 172 1.92 9.96 13.82
CA ASN A 172 2.64 11.22 14.01
C ASN A 172 2.07 12.14 15.13
N LEU A 173 1.14 11.69 15.96
CA LEU A 173 0.53 12.48 17.04
C LEU A 173 1.32 12.36 18.35
N GLY A 174 1.48 13.51 19.05
CA GLY A 174 1.99 13.56 20.43
C GLY A 174 3.50 13.71 20.56
N ARG A 175 4.21 14.08 19.49
CA ARG A 175 5.66 14.30 19.52
C ARG A 175 6.04 15.76 19.61
N THR A 176 5.49 16.60 18.73
CA THR A 176 5.68 18.06 18.75
C THR A 176 4.42 18.76 18.27
N PRO A 177 4.19 20.05 18.63
CA PRO A 177 3.04 20.80 18.12
C PRO A 177 2.95 20.86 16.60
N ALA A 178 4.10 20.90 15.90
CA ALA A 178 4.15 20.89 14.43
C ALA A 178 3.66 19.55 13.85
N MET A 179 4.10 18.43 14.45
CA MET A 179 3.66 17.10 14.03
C MET A 179 2.19 16.83 14.36
N ASP A 180 1.70 17.38 15.50
CA ASP A 180 0.28 17.33 15.82
C ASP A 180 -0.59 18.14 14.84
N ALA A 181 -0.06 19.25 14.33
CA ALA A 181 -0.73 20.03 13.30
C ALA A 181 -0.76 19.27 11.94
N GLU A 182 0.35 18.65 11.56
CA GLU A 182 0.45 17.77 10.39
C GLU A 182 -0.58 16.62 10.51
N HIS A 183 -0.56 15.89 11.64
CA HIS A 183 -1.51 14.80 11.89
C HIS A 183 -2.96 15.26 11.65
N ARG A 184 -3.38 16.37 12.26
CA ARG A 184 -4.76 16.87 12.09
C ARG A 184 -5.09 17.23 10.64
N ALA A 185 -4.15 17.86 9.93
CA ALA A 185 -4.34 18.26 8.54
C ALA A 185 -4.48 17.04 7.62
N ARG A 186 -3.55 16.09 7.76
CA ARG A 186 -3.57 14.84 6.98
C ARG A 186 -4.78 13.98 7.29
N MET A 187 -5.17 13.84 8.57
CA MET A 187 -6.36 13.07 8.92
C MET A 187 -7.64 13.71 8.38
N GLY A 188 -7.72 15.03 8.30
CA GLY A 188 -8.82 15.70 7.59
C GLY A 188 -8.89 15.31 6.11
N ALA A 189 -7.74 15.17 5.45
CA ALA A 189 -7.67 14.70 4.08
C ALA A 189 -8.04 13.20 3.95
N VAL A 190 -7.55 12.36 4.86
CA VAL A 190 -7.90 10.92 4.92
C VAL A 190 -9.41 10.72 5.04
N PHE A 191 -10.07 11.42 5.99
CA PHE A 191 -11.50 11.26 6.19
C PHE A 191 -12.31 11.75 4.98
N ALA A 192 -11.92 12.87 4.38
CA ALA A 192 -12.55 13.35 3.16
C ALA A 192 -12.42 12.35 2.00
N TRP A 193 -11.25 11.70 1.88
CA TRP A 193 -10.99 10.71 0.84
C TRP A 193 -11.78 9.41 1.05
N LEU A 194 -11.84 8.92 2.28
CA LEU A 194 -12.65 7.75 2.62
C LEU A 194 -14.14 7.99 2.38
N GLU A 195 -14.65 9.15 2.78
CA GLU A 195 -16.05 9.52 2.56
C GLU A 195 -16.40 9.63 1.05
N ASP A 196 -15.53 10.28 0.26
CA ASP A 196 -15.75 10.38 -1.19
C ASP A 196 -15.62 9.01 -1.88
N SER A 197 -14.71 8.15 -1.38
CA SER A 197 -14.56 6.78 -1.87
C SER A 197 -15.76 5.90 -1.55
N LEU A 198 -16.33 6.04 -0.36
CA LEU A 198 -17.57 5.35 0.01
C LEU A 198 -18.72 5.76 -0.91
N ARG A 199 -18.91 7.06 -1.10
CA ARG A 199 -19.93 7.57 -2.04
C ARG A 199 -19.73 7.09 -3.48
N LEU A 200 -18.48 6.99 -3.92
CA LEU A 200 -18.15 6.43 -5.24
C LEU A 200 -18.57 4.97 -5.33
N ALA A 201 -18.23 4.16 -4.31
CA ALA A 201 -18.58 2.75 -4.27
C ALA A 201 -20.10 2.52 -4.24
N GLU A 202 -20.84 3.34 -3.50
CA GLU A 202 -22.30 3.33 -3.44
C GLU A 202 -22.92 3.71 -4.79
N ARG A 203 -22.52 4.86 -5.37
CA ARG A 203 -23.03 5.33 -6.68
C ARG A 203 -22.78 4.34 -7.82
N ARG A 204 -21.63 3.64 -7.78
CA ARG A 204 -21.24 2.63 -8.78
C ARG A 204 -21.76 1.24 -8.45
N ASN A 205 -22.45 1.09 -7.32
CA ASN A 205 -22.93 -0.21 -6.80
C ASN A 205 -21.83 -1.28 -6.78
N LEU A 206 -20.61 -0.91 -6.35
CA LEU A 206 -19.47 -1.83 -6.32
C LEU A 206 -19.72 -2.99 -5.34
N ALA A 207 -19.09 -4.12 -5.59
CA ALA A 207 -19.26 -5.35 -4.81
C ALA A 207 -18.51 -5.31 -3.46
N GLY A 208 -17.41 -4.55 -3.37
CA GLY A 208 -16.59 -4.46 -2.18
C GLY A 208 -15.64 -3.27 -2.20
N MET A 209 -14.97 -3.05 -1.09
CA MET A 209 -13.88 -2.08 -0.93
C MET A 209 -12.67 -2.76 -0.31
N LEU A 210 -11.47 -2.42 -0.81
CA LEU A 210 -10.20 -2.73 -0.17
C LEU A 210 -9.54 -1.41 0.21
N ILE A 211 -9.30 -1.20 1.51
CA ILE A 211 -8.63 -0.03 2.08
C ILE A 211 -7.26 -0.48 2.57
N PHE A 212 -6.19 0.24 2.23
CA PHE A 212 -4.86 -0.09 2.70
C PHE A 212 -4.11 1.12 3.25
N ALA A 213 -3.38 0.90 4.32
CA ALA A 213 -2.55 1.85 5.04
C ALA A 213 -1.38 1.10 5.67
N GLN A 214 -0.37 1.80 6.20
CA GLN A 214 0.73 1.10 6.86
C GLN A 214 0.38 0.72 8.30
N ALA A 215 -0.21 1.62 9.08
CA ALA A 215 -0.40 1.42 10.52
C ALA A 215 -1.29 0.23 10.89
N ASP A 216 -0.92 -0.49 11.95
CA ASP A 216 -1.90 -1.21 12.76
C ASP A 216 -2.61 -0.20 13.68
N PRO A 217 -3.90 0.09 13.43
CA PRO A 217 -4.60 1.11 14.21
C PRO A 217 -4.98 0.64 15.63
N ASP A 218 -4.42 -0.46 16.11
CA ASP A 218 -4.63 -1.00 17.47
C ASP A 218 -6.13 -1.23 17.79
N PHE A 219 -6.80 -1.99 16.97
CA PHE A 219 -8.22 -2.35 17.21
C PHE A 219 -8.43 -3.02 18.56
N GLU A 220 -7.46 -3.80 19.03
CA GLU A 220 -7.50 -4.52 20.29
C GLU A 220 -7.22 -3.62 21.51
N GLY A 221 -6.75 -2.39 21.31
CA GLY A 221 -6.45 -1.45 22.37
C GLY A 221 -5.24 -1.80 23.24
N LYS A 222 -4.30 -2.58 22.69
CA LYS A 222 -3.10 -3.06 23.43
C LYS A 222 -2.07 -1.96 23.67
N PHE A 223 -1.99 -1.01 22.74
CA PHE A 223 -0.95 0.02 22.71
C PHE A 223 -1.49 1.43 22.99
N ARG A 224 -2.76 1.56 23.38
CA ARG A 224 -3.40 2.86 23.64
C ARG A 224 -2.61 3.66 24.65
N ARG A 225 -2.13 4.81 24.22
CA ARG A 225 -1.45 5.75 25.09
C ARG A 225 -2.47 6.52 25.94
N LYS A 226 -2.20 6.67 27.24
CA LYS A 226 -3.12 7.38 28.16
C LYS A 226 -3.41 8.85 27.81
N ARG A 227 -2.56 9.50 26.99
CA ARG A 227 -2.65 10.94 26.69
C ARG A 227 -3.02 11.26 25.23
N SER A 228 -2.77 10.39 24.28
CA SER A 228 -3.11 10.62 22.87
C SER A 228 -3.19 9.28 22.14
N ASP A 229 -4.25 9.11 21.38
CA ASP A 229 -4.47 7.94 20.54
C ASP A 229 -4.66 8.45 19.10
N GLY A 230 -3.59 8.39 18.31
CA GLY A 230 -3.56 8.90 16.93
C GLY A 230 -4.43 8.09 15.95
N PHE A 231 -5.02 6.99 16.40
CA PHE A 231 -5.84 6.11 15.58
C PHE A 231 -7.32 6.09 15.95
N ALA A 232 -7.72 6.75 17.05
CA ALA A 232 -9.10 6.68 17.55
C ALA A 232 -10.12 7.04 16.48
N GLU A 233 -9.98 8.23 15.88
CA GLU A 233 -10.90 8.72 14.85
C GLU A 233 -10.83 7.86 13.57
N PHE A 234 -9.67 7.29 13.25
CA PHE A 234 -9.53 6.40 12.09
C PHE A 234 -10.27 5.07 12.29
N ARG A 235 -10.17 4.47 13.50
CA ARG A 235 -10.98 3.27 13.83
C ARG A 235 -12.46 3.55 13.75
N ASP A 236 -12.90 4.71 14.22
CA ASP A 236 -14.31 5.12 14.15
C ASP A 236 -14.76 5.31 12.70
N ALA A 237 -13.93 5.97 11.87
CA ALA A 237 -14.21 6.15 10.45
C ALA A 237 -14.32 4.82 9.70
N LEU A 238 -13.43 3.86 9.97
CA LEU A 238 -13.49 2.51 9.36
C LEU A 238 -14.75 1.76 9.80
N ARG A 239 -15.14 1.89 11.08
CA ARG A 239 -16.38 1.29 11.60
C ARG A 239 -17.62 1.84 10.93
N ASP A 240 -17.71 3.16 10.84
CA ASP A 240 -18.85 3.83 10.22
C ASP A 240 -18.93 3.53 8.72
N LEU A 241 -17.79 3.52 8.03
CA LEU A 241 -17.70 3.14 6.62
C LEU A 241 -18.21 1.72 6.41
N ALA A 242 -17.75 0.75 7.20
CA ALA A 242 -18.15 -0.65 7.07
C ALA A 242 -19.67 -0.83 7.30
N ARG A 243 -20.22 -0.14 8.30
CA ARG A 243 -21.67 -0.19 8.61
C ARG A 243 -22.51 0.42 7.49
N ARG A 244 -22.11 1.58 6.96
CA ARG A 244 -22.82 2.28 5.88
C ARG A 244 -22.75 1.53 4.57
N PHE A 245 -21.57 1.06 4.20
CA PHE A 245 -21.38 0.32 2.95
C PHE A 245 -22.11 -1.03 2.95
N ALA A 246 -22.16 -1.70 4.07
CA ALA A 246 -22.87 -2.98 4.30
C ALA A 246 -22.50 -4.13 3.33
N LYS A 247 -21.42 -3.96 2.55
CA LYS A 247 -20.82 -4.96 1.67
C LYS A 247 -19.40 -5.26 2.14
N PRO A 248 -18.72 -6.32 1.63
CA PRO A 248 -17.39 -6.69 2.08
C PRO A 248 -16.38 -5.55 2.02
N VAL A 249 -15.69 -5.31 3.13
CA VAL A 249 -14.57 -4.38 3.28
C VAL A 249 -13.36 -5.17 3.74
N LEU A 250 -12.27 -5.11 2.98
CA LEU A 250 -10.97 -5.63 3.36
C LEU A 250 -10.05 -4.47 3.76
N PHE A 251 -9.54 -4.48 4.98
CA PHE A 251 -8.51 -3.55 5.43
C PHE A 251 -7.16 -4.25 5.47
N VAL A 252 -6.17 -3.70 4.78
CA VAL A 252 -4.81 -4.26 4.68
C VAL A 252 -3.83 -3.31 5.34
N ASN A 253 -3.06 -3.82 6.28
CA ASN A 253 -2.03 -3.04 6.97
C ASN A 253 -0.77 -3.85 7.27
N GLY A 254 0.30 -3.15 7.71
CA GLY A 254 1.57 -3.66 8.18
C GLY A 254 1.83 -3.38 9.65
N ASP A 255 2.97 -2.76 9.96
CA ASP A 255 3.43 -2.21 11.25
C ASP A 255 3.82 -3.25 12.31
N THR A 256 3.02 -4.27 12.52
CA THR A 256 3.31 -5.33 13.50
C THR A 256 4.14 -6.49 12.96
N HIS A 257 4.31 -6.60 11.65
CA HIS A 257 5.10 -7.63 10.93
C HIS A 257 4.59 -9.08 11.08
N LEU A 258 3.49 -9.27 11.78
CA LEU A 258 2.92 -10.60 12.05
C LEU A 258 1.65 -10.80 11.22
N TYR A 259 1.74 -11.71 10.26
CA TYR A 259 0.56 -12.07 9.46
C TYR A 259 -0.64 -12.38 10.34
N LYS A 260 -1.75 -11.72 10.04
CA LYS A 260 -3.02 -11.94 10.71
C LYS A 260 -4.18 -11.74 9.73
N LEU A 261 -5.19 -12.58 9.86
CA LEU A 261 -6.45 -12.45 9.15
C LEU A 261 -7.57 -12.57 10.19
N ASP A 262 -8.31 -11.50 10.43
CA ASP A 262 -9.36 -11.46 11.45
C ASP A 262 -10.46 -10.43 11.17
N GLN A 263 -11.44 -10.34 12.06
CA GLN A 263 -12.54 -9.37 12.06
C GLN A 263 -12.52 -8.56 13.36
N PRO A 264 -11.65 -7.54 13.48
CA PRO A 264 -11.38 -6.86 14.75
C PRO A 264 -12.41 -5.82 15.14
N LEU A 265 -13.30 -5.39 14.23
CA LEU A 265 -14.28 -4.36 14.51
C LEU A 265 -15.54 -4.94 15.16
N ALA A 266 -15.99 -4.26 16.22
CA ALA A 266 -17.28 -4.53 16.85
C ALA A 266 -18.14 -3.26 16.90
N ASP A 267 -19.42 -3.43 16.92
CA ASP A 267 -20.38 -2.35 17.18
C ASP A 267 -20.25 -1.91 18.65
N PRO A 268 -19.94 -0.65 18.93
CA PRO A 268 -19.71 -0.19 20.29
C PRO A 268 -20.98 -0.20 21.17
N ALA A 269 -22.16 -0.24 20.57
CA ALA A 269 -23.42 -0.27 21.31
C ALA A 269 -23.83 -1.69 21.73
N THR A 270 -23.50 -2.70 20.91
CA THR A 270 -23.95 -4.08 21.13
C THR A 270 -22.80 -5.04 21.46
N GLY A 271 -21.54 -4.68 21.15
CA GLY A 271 -20.39 -5.55 21.22
C GLY A 271 -20.31 -6.59 20.09
N GLU A 272 -21.28 -6.66 19.20
CA GLU A 272 -21.33 -7.63 18.11
C GLU A 272 -20.28 -7.34 17.02
N PRO A 273 -19.63 -8.37 16.47
CA PRO A 273 -18.67 -8.19 15.38
C PRO A 273 -19.32 -7.59 14.12
N ILE A 274 -18.64 -6.64 13.50
CA ILE A 274 -18.99 -6.10 12.19
C ILE A 274 -18.48 -7.07 11.11
N ARG A 275 -19.31 -8.03 10.74
CA ARG A 275 -18.94 -9.22 9.97
C ARG A 275 -18.51 -8.95 8.54
N ASN A 276 -18.87 -7.82 7.96
CA ASN A 276 -18.44 -7.41 6.62
C ASN A 276 -17.09 -6.71 6.58
N PHE A 277 -16.42 -6.50 7.73
CA PHE A 277 -15.08 -5.93 7.82
C PHE A 277 -14.07 -7.01 8.19
N THR A 278 -13.08 -7.22 7.33
CA THR A 278 -11.98 -8.15 7.53
C THR A 278 -10.66 -7.38 7.50
N ARG A 279 -9.73 -7.68 8.43
CA ARG A 279 -8.38 -7.13 8.42
C ARG A 279 -7.37 -8.18 7.97
N VAL A 280 -6.37 -7.74 7.20
CA VAL A 280 -5.15 -8.47 6.89
C VAL A 280 -3.96 -7.67 7.33
N ILE A 281 -3.12 -8.22 8.21
CA ILE A 281 -1.79 -7.70 8.49
C ILE A 281 -0.80 -8.46 7.61
N VAL A 282 0.03 -7.75 6.86
CA VAL A 282 1.05 -8.37 6.01
C VAL A 282 2.24 -8.86 6.84
N PHE A 283 3.06 -9.73 6.26
CA PHE A 283 4.38 -10.05 6.81
C PHE A 283 5.28 -8.82 6.71
N GLY A 284 6.23 -8.70 7.61
CA GLY A 284 7.26 -7.68 7.62
C GLY A 284 8.57 -8.18 8.19
N SER A 285 9.58 -7.31 8.22
CA SER A 285 10.94 -7.61 8.71
C SER A 285 10.93 -8.42 10.01
N PRO A 286 11.77 -9.45 10.15
CA PRO A 286 12.76 -9.92 9.17
C PRO A 286 12.20 -10.90 8.11
N GLN A 287 10.88 -11.13 8.07
CA GLN A 287 10.24 -12.08 7.16
C GLN A 287 9.91 -11.40 5.83
N THR A 288 10.74 -11.62 4.81
CA THR A 288 10.47 -11.19 3.43
C THR A 288 9.54 -12.20 2.77
N ARG A 289 8.24 -12.00 2.95
CA ARG A 289 7.18 -12.89 2.44
C ARG A 289 6.04 -12.06 1.86
N TRP A 290 5.26 -12.67 0.97
CA TRP A 290 4.11 -12.03 0.37
C TRP A 290 2.81 -12.82 0.61
N ILE A 291 1.70 -12.13 0.44
CA ILE A 291 0.35 -12.67 0.58
C ILE A 291 -0.30 -12.65 -0.81
N ARG A 292 -0.86 -13.77 -1.20
CA ARG A 292 -1.76 -13.85 -2.34
C ARG A 292 -3.15 -13.41 -1.91
N ALA A 293 -3.66 -12.40 -2.55
CA ALA A 293 -5.02 -11.94 -2.37
C ALA A 293 -5.80 -12.07 -3.70
N GLY A 294 -7.09 -12.27 -3.61
CA GLY A 294 -7.94 -12.40 -4.77
C GLY A 294 -9.35 -11.87 -4.54
N ILE A 295 -10.04 -11.58 -5.65
CA ILE A 295 -11.46 -11.26 -5.69
C ILE A 295 -12.17 -12.40 -6.39
N ASP A 296 -13.09 -13.05 -5.70
CA ASP A 296 -14.00 -14.05 -6.27
C ASP A 296 -15.44 -13.53 -6.18
N PRO A 297 -15.99 -13.02 -7.29
CA PRO A 297 -17.36 -12.48 -7.30
C PRO A 297 -18.46 -13.52 -7.00
N LYS A 298 -18.11 -14.81 -7.01
CA LYS A 298 -19.03 -15.91 -6.68
C LYS A 298 -18.99 -16.27 -5.20
N SER A 299 -17.96 -15.82 -4.47
CA SER A 299 -17.82 -16.06 -3.03
C SER A 299 -18.60 -15.02 -2.22
N PRO A 300 -19.39 -15.42 -1.22
CA PRO A 300 -20.03 -14.48 -0.29
C PRO A 300 -19.05 -13.57 0.45
N GLN A 301 -17.84 -14.05 0.70
CA GLN A 301 -16.78 -13.27 1.33
C GLN A 301 -16.11 -12.28 0.35
N LEU A 302 -16.28 -12.47 -0.96
CA LEU A 302 -15.66 -11.70 -2.05
C LEU A 302 -14.13 -11.79 -2.07
N PHE A 303 -13.46 -11.56 -0.94
CA PHE A 303 -12.01 -11.57 -0.83
C PHE A 303 -11.48 -12.92 -0.39
N GLN A 304 -10.44 -13.40 -1.08
CA GLN A 304 -9.67 -14.57 -0.72
C GLN A 304 -8.26 -14.12 -0.36
N VAL A 305 -7.75 -14.53 0.79
CA VAL A 305 -6.44 -14.11 1.30
C VAL A 305 -5.71 -15.31 1.90
N SER A 306 -4.48 -15.54 1.46
CA SER A 306 -3.63 -16.58 2.02
C SER A 306 -2.15 -16.22 1.89
N PRO A 307 -1.29 -16.63 2.84
CA PRO A 307 0.15 -16.59 2.62
C PRO A 307 0.50 -17.31 1.32
N ALA A 308 1.38 -16.69 0.53
CA ALA A 308 1.92 -17.37 -0.64
C ALA A 308 2.77 -18.58 -0.22
N PRO A 309 2.78 -19.67 -1.01
CA PRO A 309 3.69 -20.79 -0.77
C PRO A 309 5.12 -20.27 -0.68
N GLN A 310 5.88 -20.74 0.31
CA GLN A 310 7.32 -20.49 0.31
C GLN A 310 7.96 -21.39 -0.74
N ALA A 311 8.87 -20.84 -1.54
CA ALA A 311 9.73 -21.66 -2.36
C ALA A 311 10.48 -22.67 -1.46
N ALA A 312 10.50 -23.93 -1.83
CA ALA A 312 11.33 -24.90 -1.13
C ALA A 312 12.78 -24.38 -1.13
N PRO A 313 13.50 -24.47 0.01
CA PRO A 313 14.92 -24.13 0.00
C PRO A 313 15.56 -24.92 -1.12
N GLY A 314 16.25 -24.22 -2.03
CA GLY A 314 16.99 -24.83 -3.11
C GLY A 314 17.97 -25.89 -2.56
N PRO A 315 18.27 -26.94 -3.34
CA PRO A 315 19.16 -28.01 -2.92
C PRO A 315 20.57 -27.53 -2.61
#